data_9bfb4d89e4d64832bdd334fd1b0b0ec4
#
_entry.id   9bfb4d89e4d64832bdd334fd1b0b0ec4
#
_cell.length_a   1.000
_cell.length_b   1.000
_cell.length_c   1.000
_cell.angle_alpha   90.00
_cell.angle_beta   90.00
_cell.angle_gamma   90.00
#
_symmetry.space_group_name_H-M   'P 1'
#
loop_
_entity.id
_entity.type
_entity.pdbx_description
1 polymer ?
#
loop_
_entity_poly.entity_id
_entity_poly.type
_entity_poly.pdbx_seq_one_letter_code
_entity_poly.pdbx_strand_id
1 'polypeptide(L)'
;MNAPKPATSHTQRANAPRDLGMDDQDFDRARRGRIAQHSTGVIEGPLGVAWDSSRHQYVLDSEQPDTVHPSLWRQAQLNAEHGLFSVADRVWQVRGYDISNITFIEGETGWIVIHPLTVEPAARAALDLANEHLGERPVVAVIYT
;
A
#
# COMPACT_ATOMS: atom_id res chain seq x y z
N MET A 1 -5.23 23.89 13.34
CA MET A 1 -4.00 23.08 13.41
C MET A 1 -2.81 24.02 13.53
N ASN A 2 -1.90 23.83 14.48
CA ASN A 2 -0.69 24.65 14.55
C ASN A 2 0.23 24.27 13.39
N ALA A 3 0.84 25.27 12.75
CA ALA A 3 1.85 25.03 11.73
C ALA A 3 2.99 24.15 12.29
N PRO A 4 3.54 23.22 11.52
CA PRO A 4 4.68 22.42 11.97
C PRO A 4 5.88 23.34 12.28
N LYS A 5 6.62 23.00 13.32
CA LYS A 5 7.84 23.72 13.66
C LYS A 5 8.93 23.37 12.64
N PRO A 6 9.78 24.32 12.25
CA PRO A 6 10.91 24.04 11.36
C PRO A 6 11.88 23.06 12.04
N ALA A 7 12.61 22.30 11.22
CA ALA A 7 13.66 21.42 11.70
C ALA A 7 14.78 22.20 12.39
N THR A 8 15.34 21.65 13.47
CA THR A 8 16.53 22.19 14.09
C THR A 8 17.74 22.03 13.19
N SER A 9 18.80 22.83 13.38
CA SER A 9 20.04 22.68 12.64
C SER A 9 20.69 21.29 12.79
N HIS A 10 20.46 20.62 13.92
CA HIS A 10 20.90 19.24 14.12
C HIS A 10 20.09 18.28 13.21
N THR A 11 18.77 18.41 13.18
CA THR A 11 17.89 17.60 12.34
C THR A 11 18.19 17.82 10.85
N GLN A 12 18.37 19.07 10.44
CA GLN A 12 18.73 19.41 9.05
C GLN A 12 20.05 18.76 8.62
N ARG A 13 21.08 18.77 9.50
CA ARG A 13 22.35 18.09 9.22
C ARG A 13 22.21 16.57 9.16
N ALA A 14 21.38 15.99 10.04
CA ALA A 14 21.12 14.55 10.03
C ALA A 14 20.35 14.11 8.76
N ASN A 15 19.44 14.95 8.27
CA ASN A 15 18.62 14.70 7.09
C ASN A 15 19.27 15.24 5.79
N ALA A 16 20.48 15.79 5.85
CA ALA A 16 21.16 16.30 4.66
C ALA A 16 21.27 15.20 3.60
N PRO A 17 21.06 15.54 2.32
CA PRO A 17 21.14 14.57 1.23
C PRO A 17 22.48 13.83 1.25
N ARG A 18 22.41 12.52 1.15
CA ARG A 18 23.56 11.63 0.97
C ARG A 18 23.36 10.86 -0.31
N ASP A 19 24.43 10.52 -0.97
CA ASP A 19 24.36 9.55 -2.06
C ASP A 19 24.04 8.18 -1.45
N LEU A 20 22.76 7.80 -1.54
CA LEU A 20 22.24 6.53 -1.03
C LEU A 20 22.09 5.50 -2.15
N GLY A 21 22.60 5.80 -3.37
CA GLY A 21 22.44 4.94 -4.53
C GLY A 21 20.98 4.70 -4.93
N MET A 22 20.10 5.63 -4.57
CA MET A 22 18.66 5.55 -4.90
C MET A 22 18.47 5.83 -6.38
N ASP A 23 17.76 4.94 -7.07
CA ASP A 23 17.38 5.10 -8.46
C ASP A 23 15.84 5.15 -8.63
N ASP A 24 15.38 5.59 -9.79
CA ASP A 24 13.95 5.68 -10.07
C ASP A 24 13.31 4.34 -10.46
N GLN A 25 14.11 3.28 -10.66
CA GLN A 25 13.60 1.95 -11.02
C GLN A 25 12.72 1.36 -9.92
N ASP A 26 12.90 1.76 -8.66
CA ASP A 26 12.05 1.27 -7.57
C ASP A 26 10.61 1.74 -7.71
N PHE A 27 10.38 2.96 -8.23
CA PHE A 27 9.01 3.44 -8.52
C PHE A 27 8.37 2.65 -9.67
N ASP A 28 9.13 2.34 -10.71
CA ASP A 28 8.65 1.48 -11.80
C ASP A 28 8.32 0.06 -11.30
N ARG A 29 9.17 -0.47 -10.41
CA ARG A 29 8.95 -1.78 -9.77
C ARG A 29 7.74 -1.76 -8.84
N ALA A 30 7.55 -0.69 -8.05
CA ALA A 30 6.40 -0.53 -7.16
C ALA A 30 5.06 -0.50 -7.92
N ARG A 31 5.05 0.06 -9.14
CA ARG A 31 3.86 0.16 -10.02
C ARG A 31 3.66 -1.06 -10.92
N ARG A 32 4.70 -1.88 -11.06
CA ARG A 32 4.67 -3.02 -11.99
C ARG A 32 3.53 -3.99 -11.66
N GLY A 33 2.77 -4.37 -12.67
CA GLY A 33 1.68 -5.33 -12.54
C GLY A 33 0.42 -4.77 -11.90
N ARG A 34 0.31 -3.46 -11.65
CA ARG A 34 -0.90 -2.87 -11.10
C ARG A 34 -2.06 -3.02 -12.08
N ILE A 35 -3.17 -3.61 -11.61
CA ILE A 35 -4.39 -3.86 -12.37
C ILE A 35 -5.43 -2.81 -12.03
N ALA A 36 -5.65 -2.55 -10.73
CA ALA A 36 -6.72 -1.69 -10.25
C ALA A 36 -6.38 -1.06 -8.88
N GLN A 37 -7.16 -0.04 -8.52
CA GLN A 37 -7.11 0.62 -7.22
C GLN A 37 -8.53 0.80 -6.69
N HIS A 38 -8.69 0.92 -5.37
CA HIS A 38 -9.97 1.29 -4.76
C HIS A 38 -10.38 2.69 -5.22
N SER A 39 -11.64 2.84 -5.62
CA SER A 39 -12.15 4.06 -6.27
C SER A 39 -11.99 5.34 -5.44
N THR A 40 -12.16 5.24 -4.12
CA THR A 40 -12.06 6.40 -3.20
C THR A 40 -10.78 6.40 -2.36
N GLY A 41 -10.08 5.27 -2.27
CA GLY A 41 -8.96 5.08 -1.34
C GLY A 41 -9.39 4.98 0.13
N VAL A 42 -10.69 5.04 0.43
CA VAL A 42 -11.26 4.96 1.79
C VAL A 42 -12.06 3.68 1.93
N ILE A 43 -11.72 2.87 2.91
CA ILE A 43 -12.44 1.64 3.26
C ILE A 43 -13.19 1.89 4.56
N GLU A 44 -14.51 1.83 4.49
CA GLU A 44 -15.38 1.98 5.64
C GLU A 44 -15.71 0.63 6.29
N GLY A 45 -15.95 0.68 7.59
CA GLY A 45 -16.38 -0.47 8.38
C GLY A 45 -17.49 -0.09 9.36
N PRO A 46 -18.04 -1.04 10.11
CA PRO A 46 -19.16 -0.79 11.02
C PRO A 46 -18.85 0.20 12.16
N LEU A 47 -17.58 0.40 12.48
CA LEU A 47 -17.12 1.34 13.52
C LEU A 47 -16.53 2.65 12.96
N GLY A 48 -16.69 2.92 11.67
CA GLY A 48 -16.13 4.06 10.96
C GLY A 48 -15.07 3.65 9.95
N VAL A 49 -14.17 4.57 9.58
CA VAL A 49 -13.12 4.32 8.58
C VAL A 49 -12.17 3.23 9.08
N ALA A 50 -12.10 2.12 8.35
CA ALA A 50 -11.18 1.02 8.63
C ALA A 50 -9.78 1.29 8.06
N TRP A 51 -9.71 1.86 6.85
CA TRP A 51 -8.46 2.26 6.22
C TRP A 51 -8.67 3.46 5.30
N ASP A 52 -7.67 4.33 5.22
CA ASP A 52 -7.73 5.53 4.38
C ASP A 52 -6.37 5.79 3.74
N SER A 53 -6.18 5.28 2.53
CA SER A 53 -4.97 5.49 1.75
C SER A 53 -4.85 6.93 1.22
N SER A 54 -5.97 7.67 1.13
CA SER A 54 -5.97 9.06 0.68
C SER A 54 -5.20 9.99 1.60
N ARG A 55 -5.12 9.66 2.90
CA ARG A 55 -4.33 10.41 3.90
C ARG A 55 -2.83 10.43 3.59
N HIS A 56 -2.34 9.49 2.81
CA HIS A 56 -0.93 9.36 2.47
C HIS A 56 -0.61 9.89 1.07
N GLN A 57 -1.63 10.28 0.30
CA GLN A 57 -1.47 10.76 -1.08
C GLN A 57 -0.54 11.99 -1.16
N TYR A 58 -0.56 12.84 -0.14
CA TYR A 58 0.28 14.05 -0.11
C TYR A 58 1.77 13.78 -0.28
N VAL A 59 2.27 12.61 0.10
CA VAL A 59 3.71 12.27 -0.06
C VAL A 59 4.13 12.15 -1.52
N LEU A 60 3.17 11.89 -2.43
CA LEU A 60 3.42 11.79 -3.88
C LEU A 60 3.44 13.19 -4.54
N ASP A 61 2.71 14.15 -3.96
CA ASP A 61 2.44 15.45 -4.57
C ASP A 61 3.22 16.60 -3.89
N SER A 62 3.93 16.32 -2.79
CA SER A 62 4.62 17.32 -1.99
C SER A 62 6.13 17.15 -2.02
N GLU A 63 6.83 18.25 -1.81
CA GLU A 63 8.27 18.22 -1.57
C GLU A 63 8.60 17.61 -0.20
N GLN A 64 9.75 16.99 -0.12
CA GLN A 64 10.25 16.44 1.16
C GLN A 64 10.44 17.57 2.19
N PRO A 65 9.83 17.48 3.38
CA PRO A 65 10.08 18.43 4.45
C PRO A 65 11.47 18.21 5.08
N ASP A 66 12.09 19.29 5.53
CA ASP A 66 13.42 19.27 6.16
C ASP A 66 13.47 18.51 7.50
N THR A 67 12.30 18.17 8.05
CA THR A 67 12.11 17.37 9.27
C THR A 67 12.15 15.86 9.03
N VAL A 68 12.14 15.41 7.75
CA VAL A 68 12.08 13.99 7.38
C VAL A 68 13.34 13.59 6.60
N HIS A 69 13.93 12.46 6.99
CA HIS A 69 15.09 11.92 6.27
C HIS A 69 14.72 11.52 4.83
N PRO A 70 15.56 11.81 3.80
CA PRO A 70 15.25 11.54 2.39
C PRO A 70 14.85 10.09 2.10
N SER A 71 15.56 9.11 2.70
CA SER A 71 15.22 7.69 2.49
C SER A 71 13.87 7.30 3.10
N LEU A 72 13.47 7.94 4.22
CA LEU A 72 12.16 7.71 4.81
C LEU A 72 11.05 8.32 3.96
N TRP A 73 11.29 9.52 3.42
CA TRP A 73 10.34 10.15 2.49
C TRP A 73 10.14 9.31 1.23
N ARG A 74 11.24 8.86 0.62
CA ARG A 74 11.19 7.95 -0.53
C ARG A 74 10.45 6.66 -0.21
N GLN A 75 10.72 6.03 0.95
CA GLN A 75 10.00 4.83 1.36
C GLN A 75 8.49 5.09 1.54
N ALA A 76 8.12 6.24 2.08
CA ALA A 76 6.71 6.62 2.20
C ALA A 76 6.04 6.79 0.82
N GLN A 77 6.75 7.36 -0.16
CA GLN A 77 6.26 7.47 -1.54
C GLN A 77 6.07 6.09 -2.19
N LEU A 78 7.02 5.16 -2.03
CA LEU A 78 6.89 3.80 -2.53
C LEU A 78 5.72 3.05 -1.86
N ASN A 79 5.51 3.23 -0.57
CA ASN A 79 4.42 2.62 0.19
C ASN A 79 3.04 3.23 -0.14
N ALA A 80 2.99 4.44 -0.71
CA ALA A 80 1.74 5.05 -1.16
C ALA A 80 1.20 4.42 -2.46
N GLU A 81 2.02 3.65 -3.17
CA GLU A 81 1.58 2.86 -4.33
C GLU A 81 0.73 1.68 -3.87
N HIS A 82 -0.58 1.78 -4.04
CA HIS A 82 -1.57 0.81 -3.54
C HIS A 82 -2.42 0.22 -4.66
N GLY A 83 -3.16 -0.83 -4.36
CA GLY A 83 -4.11 -1.48 -5.28
C GLY A 83 -3.89 -2.97 -5.45
N LEU A 84 -4.48 -3.53 -6.51
CA LEU A 84 -4.36 -4.92 -6.94
C LEU A 84 -3.22 -5.05 -7.96
N PHE A 85 -2.31 -5.97 -7.71
CA PHE A 85 -1.13 -6.21 -8.54
C PHE A 85 -1.03 -7.67 -8.95
N SER A 86 -0.69 -7.92 -10.21
CA SER A 86 -0.19 -9.22 -10.66
C SER A 86 1.25 -9.39 -10.20
N VAL A 87 1.55 -10.47 -9.51
CA VAL A 87 2.87 -10.75 -8.93
C VAL A 87 3.58 -11.86 -9.71
N ALA A 88 2.84 -12.93 -10.00
CA ALA A 88 3.29 -14.07 -10.78
C ALA A 88 2.08 -14.71 -11.49
N ASP A 89 2.32 -15.77 -12.25
CA ASP A 89 1.23 -16.54 -12.82
C ASP A 89 0.33 -17.08 -11.71
N ARG A 90 -0.98 -16.80 -11.83
CA ARG A 90 -2.02 -17.18 -10.86
C ARG A 90 -1.79 -16.67 -9.43
N VAL A 91 -0.98 -15.59 -9.25
CA VAL A 91 -0.71 -14.97 -7.95
C VAL A 91 -0.89 -13.47 -8.04
N TRP A 92 -1.75 -12.93 -7.21
CA TRP A 92 -2.04 -11.50 -7.09
C TRP A 92 -1.91 -11.02 -5.66
N GLN A 93 -1.69 -9.72 -5.49
CA GLN A 93 -1.55 -9.10 -4.19
C GLN A 93 -2.28 -7.77 -4.14
N VAL A 94 -3.06 -7.54 -3.09
CA VAL A 94 -3.58 -6.22 -2.78
C VAL A 94 -2.68 -5.58 -1.73
N ARG A 95 -2.19 -4.39 -2.05
CA ARG A 95 -1.24 -3.61 -1.25
C ARG A 95 -1.86 -2.29 -0.83
N GLY A 96 -1.48 -1.79 0.35
CA GLY A 96 -1.88 -0.46 0.83
C GLY A 96 -3.33 -0.38 1.32
N TYR A 97 -3.96 -1.50 1.68
CA TYR A 97 -5.28 -1.57 2.30
C TYR A 97 -5.20 -1.85 3.80
N ASP A 98 -3.98 -1.99 4.30
CA ASP A 98 -3.63 -2.23 5.70
C ASP A 98 -2.12 -1.98 5.87
N ILE A 99 -1.59 -2.20 7.07
CA ILE A 99 -0.14 -2.22 7.35
C ILE A 99 0.57 -3.42 6.71
N SER A 100 -0.18 -4.42 6.25
CA SER A 100 0.30 -5.61 5.55
C SER A 100 -0.32 -5.73 4.15
N ASN A 101 0.08 -6.76 3.41
CA ASN A 101 -0.45 -7.07 2.09
C ASN A 101 -1.19 -8.41 2.13
N ILE A 102 -2.31 -8.50 1.42
CA ILE A 102 -3.03 -9.75 1.23
C ILE A 102 -2.67 -10.35 -0.13
N THR A 103 -2.43 -11.66 -0.17
CA THR A 103 -2.10 -12.38 -1.40
C THR A 103 -3.20 -13.38 -1.75
N PHE A 104 -3.61 -13.36 -3.01
CA PHE A 104 -4.57 -14.30 -3.60
C PHE A 104 -3.83 -15.24 -4.54
N ILE A 105 -3.97 -16.54 -4.32
CA ILE A 105 -3.50 -17.59 -5.23
C ILE A 105 -4.72 -18.26 -5.83
N GLU A 106 -4.75 -18.35 -7.15
CA GLU A 106 -5.81 -19.03 -7.86
C GLU A 106 -5.64 -20.55 -7.73
N GLY A 107 -6.47 -21.17 -6.91
CA GLY A 107 -6.62 -22.62 -6.84
C GLY A 107 -7.53 -23.18 -7.92
N GLU A 108 -7.70 -24.48 -7.98
CA GLU A 108 -8.61 -25.14 -8.93
C GLU A 108 -10.07 -24.79 -8.68
N THR A 109 -10.47 -24.63 -7.42
CA THR A 109 -11.86 -24.43 -7.01
C THR A 109 -12.14 -23.06 -6.40
N GLY A 110 -11.12 -22.22 -6.16
CA GLY A 110 -11.28 -20.91 -5.53
C GLY A 110 -9.98 -20.27 -5.10
N TRP A 111 -10.10 -19.19 -4.35
CA TRP A 111 -8.97 -18.46 -3.81
C TRP A 111 -8.33 -19.15 -2.61
N ILE A 112 -7.02 -19.28 -2.62
CA ILE A 112 -6.19 -19.50 -1.43
C ILE A 112 -5.68 -18.13 -1.02
N VAL A 113 -6.06 -17.67 0.16
CA VAL A 113 -5.72 -16.35 0.70
C VAL A 113 -4.58 -16.47 1.70
N ILE A 114 -3.53 -15.68 1.51
CA ILE A 114 -2.41 -15.60 2.45
C ILE A 114 -2.43 -14.22 3.11
N HIS A 115 -2.34 -14.20 4.43
CA HIS A 115 -2.29 -13.01 5.28
C HIS A 115 -3.50 -12.08 5.04
N PRO A 116 -4.69 -12.42 5.59
CA PRO A 116 -5.97 -11.77 5.24
C PRO A 116 -6.17 -10.37 5.86
N LEU A 117 -5.10 -9.63 6.11
CA LEU A 117 -5.09 -8.28 6.73
C LEU A 117 -5.52 -8.30 8.21
N THR A 118 -5.58 -7.14 8.85
CA THR A 118 -5.83 -7.04 10.30
C THR A 118 -7.30 -6.86 10.66
N VAL A 119 -8.11 -6.35 9.72
CA VAL A 119 -9.54 -6.09 9.95
C VAL A 119 -10.41 -6.58 8.79
N GLU A 120 -11.59 -7.09 9.15
CA GLU A 120 -12.53 -7.67 8.18
C GLU A 120 -12.91 -6.71 7.05
N PRO A 121 -13.22 -5.42 7.26
CA PRO A 121 -13.58 -4.53 6.16
C PRO A 121 -12.46 -4.37 5.11
N ALA A 122 -11.19 -4.33 5.55
CA ALA A 122 -10.05 -4.25 4.63
C ALA A 122 -9.87 -5.54 3.83
N ALA A 123 -10.01 -6.70 4.49
CA ALA A 123 -9.95 -8.01 3.83
C ALA A 123 -11.08 -8.17 2.80
N ARG A 124 -12.29 -7.74 3.13
CA ARG A 124 -13.45 -7.75 2.22
C ARG A 124 -13.22 -6.86 1.02
N ALA A 125 -12.83 -5.60 1.23
CA ALA A 125 -12.55 -4.68 0.14
C ALA A 125 -11.45 -5.21 -0.80
N ALA A 126 -10.45 -5.89 -0.26
CA ALA A 126 -9.39 -6.52 -1.06
C ALA A 126 -9.92 -7.71 -1.87
N LEU A 127 -10.78 -8.55 -1.28
CA LEU A 127 -11.42 -9.68 -1.96
C LEU A 127 -12.37 -9.19 -3.05
N ASP A 128 -13.17 -8.18 -2.76
CA ASP A 128 -14.12 -7.60 -3.71
C ASP A 128 -13.38 -7.03 -4.93
N LEU A 129 -12.28 -6.30 -4.71
CA LEU A 129 -11.42 -5.79 -5.78
C LEU A 129 -10.80 -6.93 -6.62
N ALA A 130 -10.34 -8.00 -5.97
CA ALA A 130 -9.82 -9.17 -6.67
C ALA A 130 -10.91 -9.84 -7.51
N ASN A 131 -12.10 -10.08 -6.96
CA ASN A 131 -13.22 -10.70 -7.66
C ASN A 131 -13.74 -9.84 -8.81
N GLU A 132 -13.79 -8.52 -8.67
CA GLU A 132 -14.20 -7.60 -9.72
C GLU A 132 -13.30 -7.68 -10.97
N HIS A 133 -11.99 -7.79 -10.77
CA HIS A 133 -11.02 -7.70 -11.86
C HIS A 133 -10.47 -9.06 -12.36
N LEU A 134 -10.58 -10.11 -11.55
CA LEU A 134 -10.03 -11.44 -11.88
C LEU A 134 -11.11 -12.53 -12.02
N GLY A 135 -12.37 -12.17 -11.73
CA GLY A 135 -13.50 -13.09 -11.72
C GLY A 135 -13.83 -13.61 -10.31
N GLU A 136 -15.12 -13.67 -10.04
CA GLU A 136 -15.64 -14.07 -8.73
C GLU A 136 -15.29 -15.53 -8.42
N ARG A 137 -14.70 -15.76 -7.24
CA ARG A 137 -14.31 -17.09 -6.76
C ARG A 137 -14.53 -17.20 -5.25
N PRO A 138 -14.97 -18.38 -4.73
CA PRO A 138 -15.02 -18.61 -3.29
C PRO A 138 -13.62 -18.67 -2.69
N VAL A 139 -13.48 -18.27 -1.44
CA VAL A 139 -12.28 -18.51 -0.65
C VAL A 139 -12.32 -19.94 -0.12
N VAL A 140 -11.36 -20.78 -0.52
CA VAL A 140 -11.30 -22.20 -0.15
C VAL A 140 -10.24 -22.51 0.91
N ALA A 141 -9.27 -21.61 1.09
CA ALA A 141 -8.27 -21.72 2.16
C ALA A 141 -7.78 -20.33 2.60
N VAL A 142 -7.45 -20.21 3.88
CA VAL A 142 -6.82 -19.01 4.45
C VAL A 142 -5.58 -19.43 5.25
N ILE A 143 -4.45 -18.79 4.95
CA ILE A 143 -3.17 -19.02 5.63
C ILE A 143 -2.81 -17.73 6.37
N TYR A 144 -2.72 -17.82 7.68
CA TYR A 144 -2.22 -16.74 8.55
C TYR A 144 -0.70 -16.85 8.69
N THR A 145 -0.04 -15.69 8.73
CA THR A 145 1.42 -15.58 8.92
C THR A 145 1.75 -14.70 10.13
#